data_95355c297898621da203ec2323eeb82e
#
_entry.id   95355c297898621da203ec2323eeb82e
#
_cell.length_a   1.000
_cell.length_b   1.000
_cell.length_c   1.000
_cell.angle_alpha   90.00
_cell.angle_beta   90.00
_cell.angle_gamma   90.00
#
_symmetry.space_group_name_H-M   'P 1'
#
loop_
_entity.id
_entity.type
_entity.pdbx_description
1 polymer ?
#
loop_
_entity_poly.entity_id
_entity_poly.type
_entity_poly.pdbx_seq_one_letter_code
_entity_poly.pdbx_strand_id
1 'polypeptide(L)'
;KRTRALAHEYVKLPDDEICRCVEVPESCKESYPWGGYEGGDFSIRPFIGQMVLNTYNYQNVTDGWIKLNSIHEAYPGHHVQYVRAAVDETPETVKIGAKLVPLLEGTCLRSEKAFQFIYGEDPFFPLFVAYRRHHASVRICADLMLFYFRKTLEEVVELYEKEVGFDRGTARGQLLAQQY
;
A
#
# COMPACT_ATOMS: atom_id res chain seq x y z
N LYS A 1 1.46 -10.66 -12.33
CA LYS A 1 2.03 -12.00 -12.66
C LYS A 1 3.49 -12.13 -12.22
N ARG A 2 4.37 -11.17 -12.57
CA ARG A 2 5.81 -11.21 -12.26
C ARG A 2 6.09 -11.24 -10.74
N THR A 3 5.48 -10.33 -9.98
CA THR A 3 5.62 -10.27 -8.51
C THR A 3 5.12 -11.54 -7.83
N ARG A 4 4.01 -12.13 -8.31
CA ARG A 4 3.49 -13.40 -7.80
C ARG A 4 4.49 -14.55 -8.02
N ALA A 5 4.99 -14.69 -9.24
CA ALA A 5 5.95 -15.78 -9.55
C ALA A 5 7.17 -15.71 -8.63
N LEU A 6 7.72 -14.50 -8.44
CA LEU A 6 8.89 -14.32 -7.58
C LEU A 6 8.56 -14.51 -6.09
N ALA A 7 7.39 -14.08 -5.62
CA ALA A 7 7.01 -14.27 -4.22
C ALA A 7 6.98 -15.75 -3.83
N HIS A 8 6.55 -16.64 -4.73
CA HIS A 8 6.57 -18.11 -4.51
C HIS A 8 7.97 -18.69 -4.31
N GLU A 9 9.02 -18.02 -4.76
CA GLU A 9 10.41 -18.44 -4.51
C GLU A 9 10.85 -18.14 -3.06
N TYR A 10 10.27 -17.13 -2.43
CA TYR A 10 10.66 -16.65 -1.09
C TYR A 10 9.64 -17.00 0.00
N VAL A 11 8.39 -17.21 -0.37
CA VAL A 11 7.30 -17.45 0.59
C VAL A 11 6.45 -18.64 0.13
N LYS A 12 6.27 -19.61 1.02
CA LYS A 12 5.39 -20.74 0.76
C LYS A 12 3.94 -20.28 0.81
N LEU A 13 3.30 -20.23 -0.35
CA LEU A 13 1.89 -19.90 -0.52
C LEU A 13 1.10 -21.12 -0.98
N PRO A 14 -0.19 -21.25 -0.64
CA PRO A 14 -1.06 -22.27 -1.22
C PRO A 14 -1.33 -21.99 -2.71
N ASP A 15 -1.60 -23.03 -3.48
CA ASP A 15 -1.81 -22.92 -4.93
C ASP A 15 -3.12 -22.21 -5.28
N ASP A 16 -4.09 -22.22 -4.37
CA ASP A 16 -5.44 -21.66 -4.53
C ASP A 16 -5.59 -20.24 -3.97
N GLU A 17 -4.49 -19.49 -3.87
CA GLU A 17 -4.53 -18.07 -3.58
C GLU A 17 -4.62 -17.23 -4.87
N ILE A 18 -5.43 -16.18 -4.85
CA ILE A 18 -5.67 -15.29 -5.99
C ILE A 18 -5.69 -13.84 -5.51
N CYS A 19 -4.79 -13.02 -6.05
CA CYS A 19 -4.89 -11.56 -5.94
C CYS A 19 -5.39 -11.00 -7.28
N ARG A 20 -6.58 -10.44 -7.28
CA ARG A 20 -7.16 -9.75 -8.43
C ARG A 20 -6.64 -8.31 -8.49
N CYS A 21 -6.58 -7.75 -9.68
CA CYS A 21 -6.34 -6.32 -9.87
C CYS A 21 -7.63 -5.71 -10.40
N VAL A 22 -8.20 -4.77 -9.68
CA VAL A 22 -9.48 -4.15 -9.98
C VAL A 22 -9.37 -2.63 -9.94
N GLU A 23 -10.31 -1.95 -10.58
CA GLU A 23 -10.42 -0.50 -10.55
C GLU A 23 -11.14 -0.03 -9.29
N VAL A 24 -10.72 1.12 -8.76
CA VAL A 24 -11.46 1.81 -7.68
C VAL A 24 -12.87 2.15 -8.17
N PRO A 25 -13.92 1.87 -7.39
CA PRO A 25 -15.27 2.31 -7.74
C PRO A 25 -15.32 3.84 -7.94
N GLU A 26 -16.08 4.30 -8.95
CA GLU A 26 -16.15 5.73 -9.28
C GLU A 26 -16.56 6.59 -8.08
N SER A 27 -17.44 6.08 -7.22
CA SER A 27 -17.87 6.76 -5.99
C SER A 27 -16.75 6.99 -4.98
N CYS A 28 -15.64 6.26 -5.07
CA CYS A 28 -14.51 6.31 -4.15
C CYS A 28 -13.26 6.99 -4.75
N LYS A 29 -13.33 7.46 -5.99
CA LYS A 29 -12.17 7.98 -6.74
C LYS A 29 -11.43 9.16 -6.08
N GLU A 30 -12.15 9.97 -5.30
CA GLU A 30 -11.57 11.13 -4.61
C GLU A 30 -11.02 10.79 -3.23
N SER A 31 -11.68 9.87 -2.52
CA SER A 31 -11.28 9.43 -1.17
C SER A 31 -10.20 8.34 -1.18
N TYR A 32 -9.94 7.74 -2.34
CA TYR A 32 -9.00 6.62 -2.51
C TYR A 32 -7.97 6.95 -3.60
N PRO A 33 -7.06 7.92 -3.36
CA PRO A 33 -6.30 8.58 -4.43
C PRO A 33 -5.33 7.68 -5.19
N TRP A 34 -4.82 6.61 -4.57
CA TRP A 34 -3.78 5.76 -5.14
C TRP A 34 -4.28 4.37 -5.51
N GLY A 35 -4.88 3.74 -4.57
CA GLY A 35 -5.26 2.35 -4.55
C GLY A 35 -4.94 1.73 -3.19
N GLY A 36 -5.09 0.42 -3.09
CA GLY A 36 -4.84 -0.30 -1.85
C GLY A 36 -5.13 -1.78 -1.99
N TYR A 37 -5.24 -2.44 -0.86
CA TYR A 37 -5.58 -3.85 -0.81
C TYR A 37 -6.89 -4.07 -0.06
N GLU A 38 -7.77 -4.85 -0.66
CA GLU A 38 -8.99 -5.34 -0.04
C GLU A 38 -8.90 -6.86 0.12
N GLY A 39 -8.85 -7.30 1.36
CA GLY A 39 -8.93 -8.71 1.69
C GLY A 39 -10.34 -9.24 1.48
N GLY A 40 -10.42 -10.48 0.99
CA GLY A 40 -11.67 -11.23 0.97
C GLY A 40 -11.90 -11.97 2.29
N ASP A 41 -12.84 -12.90 2.27
CA ASP A 41 -13.03 -13.85 3.36
C ASP A 41 -11.99 -14.97 3.26
N PHE A 42 -10.94 -14.86 4.07
CA PHE A 42 -9.87 -15.86 4.13
C PHE A 42 -10.19 -17.05 5.05
N SER A 43 -11.41 -17.16 5.56
CA SER A 43 -11.88 -18.37 6.23
C SER A 43 -12.32 -19.46 5.24
N ILE A 44 -12.54 -19.09 3.99
CA ILE A 44 -12.95 -19.99 2.90
C ILE A 44 -11.92 -20.04 1.77
N ARG A 45 -11.94 -21.12 1.00
CA ARG A 45 -11.08 -21.32 -0.17
C ARG A 45 -11.87 -21.19 -1.49
N PRO A 46 -11.25 -20.74 -2.58
CA PRO A 46 -9.89 -20.24 -2.67
C PRO A 46 -9.68 -18.91 -1.93
N PHE A 47 -8.44 -18.62 -1.48
CA PHE A 47 -8.11 -17.35 -0.84
C PHE A 47 -8.08 -16.23 -1.88
N ILE A 48 -9.11 -15.40 -1.92
CA ILE A 48 -9.25 -14.32 -2.90
C ILE A 48 -9.12 -12.97 -2.21
N GLY A 49 -8.15 -12.17 -2.63
CA GLY A 49 -8.03 -10.77 -2.30
C GLY A 49 -7.92 -9.93 -3.57
N GLN A 50 -7.92 -8.63 -3.44
CA GLN A 50 -7.81 -7.73 -4.58
C GLN A 50 -6.94 -6.51 -4.29
N MET A 51 -6.06 -6.21 -5.23
CA MET A 51 -5.37 -4.94 -5.33
C MET A 51 -6.25 -3.99 -6.11
N VAL A 52 -6.58 -2.87 -5.51
CA VAL A 52 -7.44 -1.83 -6.10
C VAL A 52 -6.57 -0.70 -6.62
N LEU A 53 -6.79 -0.21 -7.83
CA LEU A 53 -6.05 0.88 -8.45
C LEU A 53 -6.98 2.02 -8.85
N ASN A 54 -6.59 3.26 -8.56
CA ASN A 54 -7.34 4.43 -9.00
C ASN A 54 -6.92 4.84 -10.41
N THR A 55 -7.65 4.38 -11.41
CA THR A 55 -7.43 4.73 -12.82
C THR A 55 -7.96 6.11 -13.21
N TYR A 56 -8.83 6.71 -12.38
CA TYR A 56 -9.32 8.09 -12.58
C TYR A 56 -8.22 9.12 -12.31
N ASN A 57 -7.27 8.79 -11.42
CA ASN A 57 -6.12 9.64 -11.08
C ASN A 57 -4.86 9.23 -11.86
N TYR A 58 -5.01 8.90 -13.15
CA TYR A 58 -3.93 8.34 -13.98
C TYR A 58 -2.70 9.26 -14.11
N GLN A 59 -2.85 10.57 -13.91
CA GLN A 59 -1.74 11.52 -13.96
C GLN A 59 -0.79 11.36 -12.78
N ASN A 60 -1.29 10.94 -11.63
CA ASN A 60 -0.52 10.74 -10.40
C ASN A 60 -0.22 9.26 -10.12
N VAL A 61 -1.08 8.35 -10.61
CA VAL A 61 -0.85 6.89 -10.53
C VAL A 61 0.07 6.47 -11.67
N THR A 62 1.34 6.82 -11.53
CA THR A 62 2.39 6.58 -12.52
C THR A 62 2.81 5.10 -12.56
N ASP A 63 3.61 4.73 -13.57
CA ASP A 63 4.20 3.40 -13.68
C ASP A 63 4.99 3.00 -12.41
N GLY A 64 5.73 3.94 -11.82
CA GLY A 64 6.42 3.73 -10.54
C GLY A 64 5.46 3.36 -9.41
N TRP A 65 4.30 4.02 -9.32
CA TRP A 65 3.25 3.69 -8.35
C TRP A 65 2.64 2.32 -8.60
N ILE A 66 2.38 1.94 -9.85
CA ILE A 66 1.82 0.62 -10.19
C ILE A 66 2.81 -0.49 -9.83
N LYS A 67 4.09 -0.33 -10.14
CA LYS A 67 5.16 -1.25 -9.77
C LYS A 67 5.26 -1.40 -8.25
N LEU A 68 5.28 -0.29 -7.54
CA LEU A 68 5.38 -0.27 -6.08
C LEU A 68 4.15 -0.90 -5.43
N ASN A 69 2.95 -0.53 -5.86
CA ASN A 69 1.70 -1.10 -5.35
C ASN A 69 1.60 -2.61 -5.62
N SER A 70 2.14 -3.10 -6.73
CA SER A 70 2.17 -4.54 -6.99
C SER A 70 3.03 -5.31 -5.98
N ILE A 71 4.02 -4.66 -5.34
CA ILE A 71 4.81 -5.22 -4.24
C ILE A 71 4.07 -4.99 -2.91
N HIS A 72 3.60 -3.78 -2.65
CA HIS A 72 3.00 -3.38 -1.38
C HIS A 72 1.64 -4.07 -1.13
N GLU A 73 0.74 -3.99 -2.10
CA GLU A 73 -0.63 -4.49 -1.96
C GLU A 73 -0.76 -5.98 -2.27
N ALA A 74 0.00 -6.46 -3.28
CA ALA A 74 -0.13 -7.83 -3.73
C ALA A 74 1.02 -8.73 -3.23
N TYR A 75 2.14 -8.80 -3.95
CA TYR A 75 3.19 -9.81 -3.72
C TYR A 75 4.59 -9.19 -3.63
N PRO A 76 5.30 -9.34 -2.49
CA PRO A 76 4.95 -10.08 -1.27
C PRO A 76 4.31 -9.22 -0.15
N GLY A 77 3.43 -8.29 -0.51
CA GLY A 77 2.79 -7.36 0.41
C GLY A 77 1.57 -7.90 1.14
N HIS A 78 0.52 -7.07 1.27
CA HIS A 78 -0.67 -7.36 2.07
C HIS A 78 -1.35 -8.68 1.71
N HIS A 79 -1.49 -9.01 0.41
CA HIS A 79 -2.10 -10.28 0.02
C HIS A 79 -1.37 -11.48 0.64
N VAL A 80 -0.05 -11.48 0.55
CA VAL A 80 0.78 -12.54 1.15
C VAL A 80 0.64 -12.58 2.67
N GLN A 81 0.59 -11.44 3.34
CA GLN A 81 0.38 -11.37 4.79
C GLN A 81 -0.94 -12.05 5.20
N TYR A 82 -2.03 -11.70 4.53
CA TYR A 82 -3.35 -12.26 4.86
C TYR A 82 -3.47 -13.75 4.53
N VAL A 83 -2.96 -14.17 3.38
CA VAL A 83 -2.93 -15.58 3.01
C VAL A 83 -2.07 -16.40 3.99
N ARG A 84 -0.90 -15.90 4.36
CA ARG A 84 -0.03 -16.57 5.34
C ARG A 84 -0.67 -16.64 6.72
N ALA A 85 -1.31 -15.57 7.17
CA ALA A 85 -2.07 -15.57 8.42
C ALA A 85 -3.21 -16.60 8.39
N ALA A 86 -3.92 -16.73 7.27
CA ALA A 86 -5.01 -17.68 7.13
C ALA A 86 -4.56 -19.15 7.24
N VAL A 87 -3.39 -19.49 6.68
CA VAL A 87 -2.86 -20.87 6.72
C VAL A 87 -1.98 -21.18 7.93
N ASP A 88 -1.70 -20.18 8.76
CA ASP A 88 -0.91 -20.34 9.97
C ASP A 88 -1.72 -21.06 11.05
N GLU A 89 -1.06 -21.89 11.86
CA GLU A 89 -1.70 -22.68 12.94
C GLU A 89 -2.00 -21.88 14.21
N THR A 90 -1.61 -20.60 14.25
CA THR A 90 -1.92 -19.70 15.37
C THR A 90 -3.43 -19.64 15.65
N PRO A 91 -3.88 -19.72 16.89
CA PRO A 91 -5.30 -19.62 17.22
C PRO A 91 -5.97 -18.37 16.66
N GLU A 92 -7.20 -18.51 16.18
CA GLU A 92 -7.94 -17.42 15.50
C GLU A 92 -8.10 -16.18 16.39
N THR A 93 -8.31 -16.36 17.68
CA THR A 93 -8.37 -15.26 18.66
C THR A 93 -7.09 -14.42 18.70
N VAL A 94 -5.93 -15.05 18.54
CA VAL A 94 -4.64 -14.36 18.47
C VAL A 94 -4.50 -13.63 17.13
N LYS A 95 -4.89 -14.25 16.02
CA LYS A 95 -4.87 -13.63 14.69
C LYS A 95 -5.71 -12.35 14.64
N ILE A 96 -6.90 -12.38 15.23
CA ILE A 96 -7.79 -11.22 15.31
C ILE A 96 -7.17 -10.13 16.20
N GLY A 97 -6.68 -10.49 17.39
CA GLY A 97 -6.11 -9.55 18.34
C GLY A 97 -4.77 -8.95 17.94
N ALA A 98 -4.02 -9.63 17.08
CA ALA A 98 -2.69 -9.20 16.64
C ALA A 98 -2.68 -8.34 15.35
N LYS A 99 -3.84 -7.89 14.87
CA LYS A 99 -3.93 -7.00 13.70
C LYS A 99 -3.46 -5.58 14.05
N LEU A 100 -2.15 -5.40 14.07
CA LEU A 100 -1.51 -4.11 14.31
C LEU A 100 -1.18 -3.42 12.98
N VAL A 101 -1.88 -2.33 12.67
CA VAL A 101 -1.68 -1.56 11.44
C VAL A 101 -0.21 -1.17 11.23
N PRO A 102 0.55 -0.67 12.23
CA PRO A 102 1.96 -0.35 12.03
C PRO A 102 2.81 -1.55 11.61
N LEU A 103 2.49 -2.76 12.08
CA LEU A 103 3.20 -3.98 11.69
C LEU A 103 2.85 -4.38 10.25
N LEU A 104 1.57 -4.32 9.89
CA LEU A 104 1.10 -4.67 8.55
C LEU A 104 1.73 -3.73 7.51
N GLU A 105 1.59 -2.42 7.71
CA GLU A 105 2.13 -1.39 6.82
C GLU A 105 3.66 -1.38 6.79
N GLY A 106 4.30 -1.48 7.94
CA GLY A 106 5.76 -1.49 8.06
C GLY A 106 6.40 -2.67 7.34
N THR A 107 5.75 -3.84 7.36
CA THR A 107 6.20 -5.02 6.61
C THR A 107 6.10 -4.77 5.11
N CYS A 108 5.02 -4.17 4.63
CA CYS A 108 4.86 -3.85 3.21
C CYS A 108 5.85 -2.77 2.74
N LEU A 109 6.09 -1.72 3.52
CA LEU A 109 7.15 -0.74 3.26
C LEU A 109 8.55 -1.38 3.21
N ARG A 110 8.82 -2.36 4.07
CA ARG A 110 10.05 -3.16 4.00
C ARG A 110 10.12 -3.96 2.71
N SER A 111 9.00 -4.58 2.30
CA SER A 111 8.91 -5.37 1.08
C SER A 111 9.18 -4.53 -0.16
N GLU A 112 8.68 -3.30 -0.24
CA GLU A 112 8.98 -2.36 -1.33
C GLU A 112 10.49 -2.23 -1.55
N LYS A 113 11.26 -2.06 -0.48
CA LYS A 113 12.72 -1.93 -0.55
C LYS A 113 13.42 -3.25 -0.82
N ALA A 114 13.01 -4.32 -0.14
CA ALA A 114 13.66 -5.62 -0.24
C ALA A 114 13.47 -6.27 -1.62
N PHE A 115 12.32 -6.03 -2.25
CA PHE A 115 11.95 -6.64 -3.53
C PHE A 115 12.03 -5.66 -4.73
N GLN A 116 12.61 -4.48 -4.56
CA GLN A 116 12.78 -3.53 -5.68
C GLN A 116 13.52 -4.11 -6.88
N PHE A 117 14.35 -5.13 -6.68
CA PHE A 117 15.09 -5.83 -7.74
C PHE A 117 14.18 -6.55 -8.75
N ILE A 118 12.90 -6.76 -8.43
CA ILE A 118 11.90 -7.32 -9.36
C ILE A 118 11.81 -6.49 -10.65
N TYR A 119 12.03 -5.19 -10.53
CA TYR A 119 12.01 -4.23 -11.64
C TYR A 119 13.42 -3.69 -11.92
N GLY A 120 14.44 -4.57 -11.80
CA GLY A 120 15.84 -4.18 -11.99
C GLY A 120 16.20 -3.67 -13.39
N GLU A 121 15.34 -3.91 -14.40
CA GLU A 121 15.45 -3.32 -15.73
C GLU A 121 15.08 -1.84 -15.78
N ASP A 122 14.37 -1.33 -14.77
CA ASP A 122 14.03 0.08 -14.65
C ASP A 122 15.03 0.78 -13.71
N PRO A 123 15.98 1.56 -14.23
CA PRO A 123 16.99 2.21 -13.41
C PRO A 123 16.42 3.31 -12.49
N PHE A 124 15.20 3.78 -12.76
CA PHE A 124 14.53 4.80 -11.96
C PHE A 124 13.69 4.23 -10.83
N PHE A 125 13.36 2.95 -10.87
CA PHE A 125 12.51 2.35 -9.83
C PHE A 125 13.12 2.42 -8.42
N PRO A 126 14.44 2.19 -8.20
CA PRO A 126 15.05 2.38 -6.88
C PRO A 126 14.94 3.83 -6.35
N LEU A 127 15.00 4.82 -7.25
CA LEU A 127 14.79 6.22 -6.89
C LEU A 127 13.34 6.46 -6.48
N PHE A 128 12.39 5.86 -7.20
CA PHE A 128 10.98 5.94 -6.83
C PHE A 128 10.68 5.29 -5.47
N VAL A 129 11.30 4.16 -5.16
CA VAL A 129 11.21 3.53 -3.84
C VAL A 129 11.77 4.45 -2.74
N ALA A 130 12.88 5.15 -3.00
CA ALA A 130 13.44 6.13 -2.07
C ALA A 130 12.48 7.32 -1.87
N TYR A 131 11.92 7.86 -2.94
CA TYR A 131 10.89 8.91 -2.91
C TYR A 131 9.66 8.48 -2.08
N ARG A 132 9.16 7.26 -2.29
CA ARG A 132 8.05 6.72 -1.51
C ARG A 132 8.35 6.64 -0.02
N ARG A 133 9.57 6.28 0.37
CA ARG A 133 10.01 6.26 1.77
C ARG A 133 10.08 7.67 2.35
N HIS A 134 10.56 8.65 1.56
CA HIS A 134 10.50 10.06 1.96
C HIS A 134 9.05 10.51 2.18
N HIS A 135 8.14 10.22 1.24
CA HIS A 135 6.71 10.49 1.39
C HIS A 135 6.14 9.84 2.66
N ALA A 136 6.48 8.59 2.97
CA ALA A 136 6.05 7.93 4.20
C ALA A 136 6.53 8.68 5.46
N SER A 137 7.75 9.23 5.45
CA SER A 137 8.27 10.05 6.55
C SER A 137 7.52 11.38 6.67
N VAL A 138 7.19 12.01 5.56
CA VAL A 138 6.37 13.24 5.55
C VAL A 138 4.97 12.98 6.10
N ARG A 139 4.37 11.81 5.83
CA ARG A 139 3.09 11.42 6.43
C ARG A 139 3.14 11.40 7.96
N ILE A 140 4.23 10.93 8.55
CA ILE A 140 4.42 10.95 10.01
C ILE A 140 4.48 12.40 10.51
N CYS A 141 5.22 13.27 9.82
CA CYS A 141 5.28 14.68 10.17
C CYS A 141 3.91 15.36 10.07
N ALA A 142 3.15 15.06 9.00
CA ALA A 142 1.81 15.56 8.78
C ALA A 142 0.85 15.15 9.91
N ASP A 143 0.91 13.89 10.32
CA ASP A 143 0.12 13.36 11.44
C ASP A 143 0.42 14.08 12.75
N LEU A 144 1.70 14.26 13.08
CA LEU A 144 2.13 15.03 14.26
C LEU A 144 1.70 16.50 14.18
N MET A 145 1.81 17.12 13.00
CA MET A 145 1.37 18.50 12.80
C MET A 145 -0.13 18.66 13.09
N LEU A 146 -0.97 17.76 12.57
CA LEU A 146 -2.42 17.81 12.75
C LEU A 146 -2.83 17.50 14.19
N PHE A 147 -2.39 16.37 14.73
CA PHE A 147 -2.97 15.80 15.95
C PHE A 147 -2.22 16.21 17.21
N TYR A 148 -0.93 16.42 17.14
CA TYR A 148 -0.12 16.85 18.28
C TYR A 148 0.08 18.36 18.33
N PHE A 149 0.58 18.97 17.23
CA PHE A 149 0.87 20.39 17.18
C PHE A 149 -0.35 21.26 16.83
N ARG A 150 -1.51 20.65 16.53
CA ARG A 150 -2.77 21.35 16.23
C ARG A 150 -2.66 22.35 15.07
N LYS A 151 -1.84 22.03 14.07
CA LYS A 151 -1.70 22.81 12.86
C LYS A 151 -2.95 22.74 12.00
N THR A 152 -3.14 23.74 11.16
CA THR A 152 -4.25 23.80 10.21
C THR A 152 -4.04 22.80 9.06
N LEU A 153 -5.14 22.42 8.41
CA LEU A 153 -5.07 21.59 7.21
C LEU A 153 -4.22 22.24 6.11
N GLU A 154 -4.33 23.55 5.95
CA GLU A 154 -3.58 24.30 4.94
C GLU A 154 -2.06 24.25 5.19
N GLU A 155 -1.60 24.40 6.43
CA GLU A 155 -0.18 24.27 6.78
C GLU A 155 0.36 22.87 6.44
N VAL A 156 -0.47 21.84 6.56
CA VAL A 156 -0.07 20.47 6.23
C VAL A 156 -0.16 20.19 4.73
N VAL A 157 -1.11 20.81 4.03
CA VAL A 157 -1.12 20.80 2.55
C VAL A 157 0.18 21.40 2.00
N GLU A 158 0.60 22.56 2.53
CA GLU A 158 1.86 23.21 2.14
C GLU A 158 3.09 22.31 2.40
N LEU A 159 3.09 21.54 3.49
CA LEU A 159 4.14 20.56 3.76
C LEU A 159 4.24 19.53 2.62
N TYR A 160 3.11 18.96 2.17
CA TYR A 160 3.11 17.98 1.09
C TYR A 160 3.50 18.59 -0.26
N GLU A 161 3.02 19.80 -0.57
CA GLU A 161 3.41 20.51 -1.78
C GLU A 161 4.93 20.72 -1.81
N LYS A 162 5.51 21.18 -0.71
CA LYS A 162 6.93 21.50 -0.61
C LYS A 162 7.83 20.27 -0.54
N GLU A 163 7.51 19.31 0.32
CA GLU A 163 8.43 18.21 0.64
C GLU A 163 8.24 17.00 -0.28
N VAL A 164 7.03 16.79 -0.80
CA VAL A 164 6.70 15.64 -1.65
C VAL A 164 6.50 16.04 -3.10
N GLY A 165 6.19 17.31 -3.37
CA GLY A 165 5.93 17.81 -4.72
C GLY A 165 4.51 17.46 -5.21
N PHE A 166 3.58 17.21 -4.32
CA PHE A 166 2.19 16.99 -4.71
C PHE A 166 1.53 18.27 -5.19
N ASP A 167 0.60 18.14 -6.13
CA ASP A 167 -0.37 19.19 -6.37
C ASP A 167 -1.32 19.31 -5.18
N ARG A 168 -1.95 20.48 -5.04
CA ARG A 168 -2.80 20.81 -3.89
C ARG A 168 -3.99 19.85 -3.73
N GLY A 169 -4.56 19.36 -4.82
CA GLY A 169 -5.68 18.42 -4.81
C GLY A 169 -5.24 17.06 -4.26
N THR A 170 -4.12 16.56 -4.74
CA THR A 170 -3.50 15.31 -4.27
C THR A 170 -3.09 15.40 -2.80
N ALA A 171 -2.48 16.53 -2.38
CA ALA A 171 -2.11 16.77 -0.98
C ALA A 171 -3.34 16.74 -0.06
N ARG A 172 -4.44 17.39 -0.44
CA ARG A 172 -5.71 17.35 0.31
C ARG A 172 -6.31 15.94 0.36
N GLY A 173 -6.32 15.22 -0.75
CA GLY A 173 -6.79 13.83 -0.81
C GLY A 173 -5.99 12.92 0.13
N GLN A 174 -4.66 13.09 0.17
CA GLN A 174 -3.79 12.37 1.09
C GLN A 174 -4.13 12.65 2.56
N LEU A 175 -4.45 13.89 2.91
CA LEU A 175 -4.84 14.28 4.26
C LEU A 175 -6.19 13.70 4.67
N LEU A 176 -7.16 13.68 3.77
CA LEU A 176 -8.47 13.07 4.03
C LEU A 176 -8.33 11.58 4.32
N ALA A 177 -7.46 10.88 3.58
CA ALA A 177 -7.17 9.47 3.82
C ALA A 177 -6.46 9.19 5.15
N GLN A 178 -5.82 10.19 5.78
CA GLN A 178 -5.17 10.06 7.10
C GLN A 178 -6.10 10.28 8.29
N GLN A 179 -7.32 10.77 8.06
CA GLN A 179 -8.28 11.10 9.13
C GLN A 179 -9.14 9.91 9.59
N TYR A 180 -8.95 8.71 8.98
CA TYR A 180 -9.73 7.50 9.27
C TYR A 180 -8.91 6.38 9.86
#